data_01c4fa70db94482a7954a9e713ab4cd0
#
_entry.id   01c4fa70db94482a7954a9e713ab4cd0
#
_cell.length_a   1.000
_cell.length_b   1.000
_cell.length_c   1.000
_cell.angle_alpha   90.00
_cell.angle_beta   90.00
_cell.angle_gamma   90.00
#
_symmetry.space_group_name_H-M   'P 1'
#
loop_
_entity.id
_entity.type
_entity.pdbx_description
1 polymer ?
#
loop_
_entity_poly.entity_id
_entity_poly.type
_entity_poly.pdbx_seq_one_letter_code
_entity_poly.pdbx_strand_id
1 'polypeptide(L)'
;TRTPSSAASDVYKRQTIANVLDNFNGSIEACGITNQRETTIVWSRDTGEPIYPGIVWQDRRTNEYCQELKSNGYEKKVSEKTGLVLDPYFSATKVKWILDNVEGAKERAQKGELAFGTVDSYLIFKLTKEKNHLTDVTNASRTMLFNIHNKEWDQELLDIFEIPNSMLPEVLFCDDDYGTIAV
;
A
#
# COMPACT_ATOMS: atom_id res chain seq x y z
N THR A 1 2.81 3.69 22.81
CA THR A 1 4.02 3.95 22.00
C THR A 1 3.56 4.47 20.66
N ARG A 2 3.82 5.75 20.36
CA ARG A 2 3.53 6.33 19.04
C ARG A 2 4.37 5.60 18.01
N THR A 3 3.75 4.91 17.06
CA THR A 3 4.41 4.50 15.81
C THR A 3 4.92 5.76 15.10
N PRO A 4 6.17 5.75 14.59
CA PRO A 4 6.64 6.86 13.77
C PRO A 4 5.66 7.12 12.62
N SER A 5 5.41 8.37 12.28
CA SER A 5 4.63 8.70 11.08
C SER A 5 5.35 8.09 9.85
N SER A 6 4.61 7.72 8.82
CA SER A 6 5.18 7.18 7.57
C SER A 6 6.25 8.12 6.99
N ALA A 7 6.06 9.44 7.09
CA ALA A 7 7.04 10.45 6.71
C ALA A 7 8.35 10.35 7.51
N ALA A 8 8.29 10.12 8.82
CA ALA A 8 9.50 9.93 9.64
C ALA A 8 10.27 8.65 9.24
N SER A 9 9.55 7.60 8.84
CA SER A 9 10.18 6.37 8.32
C SER A 9 10.91 6.61 7.00
N ASP A 10 10.35 7.42 6.10
CA ASP A 10 10.98 7.77 4.82
C ASP A 10 12.27 8.58 5.03
N VAL A 11 12.23 9.62 5.84
CA VAL A 11 13.41 10.44 6.20
C VAL A 11 14.53 9.58 6.78
N TYR A 12 14.20 8.68 7.70
CA TYR A 12 15.19 7.77 8.29
C TYR A 12 15.86 6.86 7.24
N LYS A 13 15.08 6.31 6.33
CA LYS A 13 15.60 5.42 5.28
C LYS A 13 16.49 6.17 4.28
N ARG A 14 16.11 7.38 3.86
CA ARG A 14 16.94 8.24 3.00
C ARG A 14 18.27 8.55 3.67
N GLN A 15 18.26 8.91 4.95
CA GLN A 15 19.47 9.21 5.70
C GLN A 15 20.38 7.98 5.86
N THR A 16 19.79 6.80 6.07
CA THR A 16 20.55 5.54 6.14
C THR A 16 21.22 5.21 4.80
N ILE A 17 20.51 5.39 3.68
CA ILE A 17 21.08 5.21 2.33
C ILE A 17 22.22 6.19 2.13
N ALA A 18 22.05 7.48 2.40
CA ALA A 18 23.09 8.50 2.26
C ALA A 18 24.34 8.15 3.08
N ASN A 19 24.18 7.77 4.35
CA ASN A 19 25.28 7.36 5.21
C ASN A 19 26.05 6.14 4.69
N VAL A 20 25.37 5.19 4.06
CA VAL A 20 26.03 4.02 3.44
C VAL A 20 26.81 4.45 2.21
N LEU A 21 26.22 5.30 1.37
CA LEU A 21 26.86 5.82 0.15
C LEU A 21 28.11 6.63 0.46
N ASP A 22 28.09 7.49 1.48
CA ASP A 22 29.22 8.32 1.90
C ASP A 22 30.45 7.48 2.34
N ASN A 23 30.21 6.25 2.79
CA ASN A 23 31.26 5.35 3.26
C ASN A 23 31.61 4.22 2.27
N PHE A 24 31.01 4.23 1.07
CA PHE A 24 31.21 3.20 0.06
C PHE A 24 31.94 3.73 -1.16
N ASN A 25 33.12 3.15 -1.45
CA ASN A 25 33.98 3.55 -2.57
C ASN A 25 33.77 2.71 -3.84
N GLY A 26 32.57 2.18 -4.05
CA GLY A 26 32.23 1.35 -5.22
C GLY A 26 31.05 1.90 -6.00
N SER A 27 30.64 1.22 -7.07
CA SER A 27 29.38 1.45 -7.78
C SER A 27 28.26 0.58 -7.19
N ILE A 28 27.06 1.15 -7.05
CA ILE A 28 25.87 0.41 -6.66
C ILE A 28 25.03 0.19 -7.92
N GLU A 29 24.87 -1.06 -8.29
CA GLU A 29 24.16 -1.46 -9.51
C GLU A 29 22.64 -1.50 -9.32
N ALA A 30 22.18 -1.93 -8.13
CA ALA A 30 20.76 -2.09 -7.83
C ALA A 30 20.44 -1.93 -6.34
N CYS A 31 19.17 -1.66 -6.04
CA CYS A 31 18.62 -1.62 -4.68
C CYS A 31 17.35 -2.45 -4.62
N GLY A 32 17.30 -3.43 -3.72
CA GLY A 32 16.10 -4.21 -3.42
C GLY A 32 15.37 -3.67 -2.20
N ILE A 33 14.03 -3.68 -2.24
CA ILE A 33 13.16 -3.30 -1.12
C ILE A 33 12.52 -4.55 -0.54
N THR A 34 12.60 -4.70 0.78
CA THR A 34 11.82 -5.68 1.54
C THR A 34 11.08 -4.98 2.67
N ASN A 35 9.85 -5.39 2.96
CA ASN A 35 8.97 -4.66 3.87
C ASN A 35 7.94 -5.56 4.56
N GLN A 36 7.22 -4.96 5.52
CA GLN A 36 5.96 -5.48 6.03
C GLN A 36 4.86 -5.26 4.98
N ARG A 37 4.39 -6.34 4.37
CA ARG A 37 3.48 -6.29 3.21
C ARG A 37 2.06 -5.79 3.52
N GLU A 38 1.62 -5.80 4.77
CA GLU A 38 0.25 -5.50 5.15
C GLU A 38 0.07 -4.12 5.82
N THR A 39 1.16 -3.37 6.01
CA THR A 39 1.06 -1.98 6.46
C THR A 39 0.49 -1.11 5.35
N THR A 40 -0.61 -0.44 5.65
CA THR A 40 -1.40 0.33 4.70
C THR A 40 -1.09 1.82 4.81
N ILE A 41 -0.76 2.46 3.70
CA ILE A 41 -0.49 3.89 3.60
C ILE A 41 -1.39 4.48 2.51
N VAL A 42 -2.06 5.59 2.81
CA VAL A 42 -2.80 6.41 1.84
C VAL A 42 -2.22 7.80 1.86
N TRP A 43 -1.86 8.34 0.69
CA TRP A 43 -1.23 9.65 0.58
C TRP A 43 -1.82 10.51 -0.54
N SER A 44 -1.62 11.82 -0.45
CA SER A 44 -1.97 12.76 -1.51
C SER A 44 -0.98 12.63 -2.68
N ARG A 45 -1.48 12.48 -3.90
CA ARG A 45 -0.63 12.44 -5.10
C ARG A 45 0.06 13.77 -5.37
N ASP A 46 -0.55 14.88 -4.98
CA ASP A 46 -0.03 16.23 -5.18
C ASP A 46 1.14 16.54 -4.24
N THR A 47 1.02 16.17 -2.96
CA THR A 47 2.04 16.53 -1.95
C THR A 47 2.96 15.36 -1.58
N GLY A 48 2.62 14.14 -1.96
CA GLY A 48 3.32 12.94 -1.52
C GLY A 48 3.20 12.65 -0.02
N GLU A 49 2.40 13.42 0.72
CA GLU A 49 2.25 13.27 2.17
C GLU A 49 1.08 12.36 2.53
N PRO A 50 1.28 11.44 3.50
CA PRO A 50 0.21 10.60 3.99
C PRO A 50 -0.92 11.42 4.61
N ILE A 51 -2.16 11.07 4.25
CA ILE A 51 -3.35 11.72 4.82
C ILE A 51 -3.73 11.19 6.20
N TYR A 52 -3.17 10.03 6.57
CA TYR A 52 -3.34 9.38 7.87
C TYR A 52 -2.07 8.57 8.21
N PRO A 53 -1.72 8.38 9.49
CA PRO A 53 -0.63 7.49 9.89
C PRO A 53 -0.81 6.07 9.34
N GLY A 54 0.28 5.45 8.87
CA GLY A 54 0.24 4.09 8.34
C GLY A 54 -0.39 3.10 9.33
N ILE A 55 -1.38 2.32 8.87
CA ILE A 55 -2.07 1.33 9.69
C ILE A 55 -1.35 0.00 9.54
N VAL A 56 -0.78 -0.49 10.64
CA VAL A 56 0.03 -1.73 10.67
C VAL A 56 -0.84 -2.98 10.69
N TRP A 57 -0.24 -4.12 10.38
CA TRP A 57 -0.89 -5.44 10.35
C TRP A 57 -1.53 -5.88 11.68
N GLN A 58 -1.00 -5.42 12.82
CA GLN A 58 -1.51 -5.73 14.15
C GLN A 58 -2.78 -4.96 14.53
N ASP A 59 -3.11 -3.93 13.78
CA ASP A 59 -4.25 -3.07 14.07
C ASP A 59 -5.57 -3.79 13.81
N ARG A 60 -6.45 -3.82 14.79
CA ARG A 60 -7.71 -4.55 14.75
C ARG A 60 -8.95 -3.65 14.59
N ARG A 61 -8.78 -2.36 14.30
CA ARG A 61 -9.88 -1.38 14.22
C ARG A 61 -10.97 -1.74 13.21
N THR A 62 -10.65 -2.52 12.19
CA THR A 62 -11.58 -2.95 11.15
C THR A 62 -12.22 -4.32 11.39
N ASN A 63 -12.08 -4.86 12.62
CA ASN A 63 -12.58 -6.18 12.93
C ASN A 63 -14.11 -6.29 12.77
N GLU A 64 -14.87 -5.29 13.21
CA GLU A 64 -16.33 -5.25 13.08
C GLU A 64 -16.76 -5.26 11.61
N TYR A 65 -16.10 -4.48 10.77
CA TYR A 65 -16.35 -4.46 9.33
C TYR A 65 -16.04 -5.81 8.67
N CYS A 66 -14.97 -6.49 9.09
CA CYS A 66 -14.71 -7.87 8.63
C CYS A 66 -15.83 -8.84 9.02
N GLN A 67 -16.38 -8.74 10.23
CA GLN A 67 -17.51 -9.60 10.66
C GLN A 67 -18.80 -9.30 9.87
N GLU A 68 -19.05 -8.04 9.57
CA GLU A 68 -20.18 -7.63 8.72
C GLU A 68 -20.05 -8.24 7.32
N LEU A 69 -18.90 -8.11 6.68
CA LEU A 69 -18.64 -8.70 5.37
C LEU A 69 -18.79 -10.24 5.37
N LYS A 70 -18.33 -10.91 6.43
CA LYS A 70 -18.54 -12.36 6.60
C LYS A 70 -20.02 -12.72 6.71
N SER A 71 -20.77 -11.97 7.52
CA SER A 71 -22.21 -12.17 7.70
C SER A 71 -22.98 -11.97 6.38
N ASN A 72 -22.50 -11.08 5.52
CA ASN A 72 -23.03 -10.83 4.19
C ASN A 72 -22.57 -11.85 3.13
N GLY A 73 -21.77 -12.85 3.53
CA GLY A 73 -21.37 -13.97 2.66
C GLY A 73 -20.19 -13.70 1.73
N TYR A 74 -19.43 -12.60 1.93
CA TYR A 74 -18.31 -12.23 1.06
C TYR A 74 -17.04 -13.05 1.31
N GLU A 75 -16.91 -13.77 2.44
CA GLU A 75 -15.68 -14.47 2.81
C GLU A 75 -15.23 -15.48 1.74
N LYS A 76 -16.17 -16.29 1.22
CA LYS A 76 -15.87 -17.27 0.18
C LYS A 76 -15.32 -16.60 -1.09
N LYS A 77 -15.96 -15.53 -1.54
CA LYS A 77 -15.56 -14.79 -2.74
C LYS A 77 -14.17 -14.19 -2.58
N VAL A 78 -13.90 -13.53 -1.46
CA VAL A 78 -12.56 -12.97 -1.17
C VAL A 78 -11.51 -14.08 -1.14
N SER A 79 -11.80 -15.20 -0.44
CA SER A 79 -10.85 -16.31 -0.33
C SER A 79 -10.57 -16.98 -1.69
N GLU A 80 -11.57 -17.21 -2.52
CA GLU A 80 -11.40 -17.82 -3.84
C GLU A 80 -10.52 -16.98 -4.77
N LYS A 81 -10.67 -15.65 -4.75
CA LYS A 81 -9.92 -14.73 -5.62
C LYS A 81 -8.52 -14.41 -5.10
N THR A 82 -8.35 -14.33 -3.79
CA THR A 82 -7.11 -13.81 -3.18
C THR A 82 -6.29 -14.87 -2.45
N GLY A 83 -6.87 -16.03 -2.12
CA GLY A 83 -6.27 -17.01 -1.23
C GLY A 83 -6.24 -16.59 0.24
N LEU A 84 -6.83 -15.45 0.59
CA LEU A 84 -6.78 -14.86 1.93
C LEU A 84 -8.10 -15.07 2.67
N VAL A 85 -8.03 -15.10 4.00
CA VAL A 85 -9.21 -14.97 4.85
C VAL A 85 -9.63 -13.51 4.98
N LEU A 86 -10.90 -13.25 5.25
CA LEU A 86 -11.41 -11.90 5.55
C LEU A 86 -10.98 -11.50 6.97
N ASP A 87 -9.89 -10.76 7.10
CA ASP A 87 -9.30 -10.38 8.39
C ASP A 87 -8.72 -8.95 8.36
N PRO A 88 -8.80 -8.18 9.45
CA PRO A 88 -8.18 -6.86 9.59
C PRO A 88 -6.68 -6.81 9.33
N TYR A 89 -6.02 -7.95 9.33
CA TYR A 89 -4.60 -8.08 9.02
C TYR A 89 -4.24 -7.45 7.67
N PHE A 90 -5.07 -7.64 6.66
CA PHE A 90 -4.82 -7.24 5.27
C PHE A 90 -5.26 -5.80 4.97
N SER A 91 -4.86 -5.27 3.80
CA SER A 91 -4.92 -3.83 3.52
C SER A 91 -6.33 -3.30 3.21
N ALA A 92 -7.17 -4.03 2.48
CA ALA A 92 -8.43 -3.50 1.93
C ALA A 92 -9.32 -2.82 2.97
N THR A 93 -9.57 -3.50 4.11
CA THR A 93 -10.42 -2.96 5.18
C THR A 93 -9.83 -1.70 5.84
N LYS A 94 -8.49 -1.59 5.88
CA LYS A 94 -7.80 -0.41 6.41
C LYS A 94 -7.90 0.78 5.46
N VAL A 95 -7.80 0.55 4.14
CA VAL A 95 -8.03 1.59 3.13
C VAL A 95 -9.46 2.09 3.25
N LYS A 96 -10.45 1.19 3.27
CA LYS A 96 -11.87 1.55 3.47
C LYS A 96 -12.06 2.38 4.74
N TRP A 97 -11.46 1.96 5.85
CA TRP A 97 -11.54 2.70 7.10
C TRP A 97 -10.97 4.13 6.98
N ILE A 98 -9.83 4.31 6.31
CA ILE A 98 -9.24 5.64 6.07
C ILE A 98 -10.20 6.49 5.25
N LEU A 99 -10.78 5.95 4.18
CA LEU A 99 -11.72 6.67 3.32
C LEU A 99 -12.97 7.11 4.05
N ASP A 100 -13.45 6.32 5.02
CA ASP A 100 -14.66 6.63 5.78
C ASP A 100 -14.42 7.57 6.97
N ASN A 101 -13.20 7.59 7.54
CA ASN A 101 -12.93 8.28 8.81
C ASN A 101 -12.02 9.51 8.68
N VAL A 102 -11.40 9.72 7.53
CA VAL A 102 -10.61 10.92 7.26
C VAL A 102 -11.44 11.89 6.43
N GLU A 103 -11.64 13.10 6.95
CA GLU A 103 -12.44 14.13 6.31
C GLU A 103 -12.00 14.39 4.85
N GLY A 104 -12.96 14.35 3.93
CA GLY A 104 -12.74 14.57 2.49
C GLY A 104 -11.99 13.46 1.76
N ALA A 105 -11.59 12.38 2.44
CA ALA A 105 -10.79 11.32 1.80
C ALA A 105 -11.57 10.60 0.70
N LYS A 106 -12.84 10.29 0.93
CA LYS A 106 -13.68 9.57 -0.04
C LYS A 106 -13.85 10.36 -1.35
N GLU A 107 -14.14 11.63 -1.25
CA GLU A 107 -14.29 12.54 -2.40
C GLU A 107 -12.96 12.73 -3.16
N ARG A 108 -11.88 12.88 -2.43
CA ARG A 108 -10.53 12.99 -3.02
C ARG A 108 -10.11 11.71 -3.73
N ALA A 109 -10.41 10.55 -3.15
CA ALA A 109 -10.16 9.26 -3.77
C ALA A 109 -10.92 9.09 -5.09
N GLN A 110 -12.21 9.47 -5.12
CA GLN A 110 -13.04 9.43 -6.32
C GLN A 110 -12.52 10.36 -7.43
N LYS A 111 -11.90 11.48 -7.06
CA LYS A 111 -11.25 12.40 -8.00
C LYS A 111 -9.85 11.94 -8.46
N GLY A 112 -9.34 10.82 -7.93
CA GLY A 112 -8.00 10.32 -8.24
C GLY A 112 -6.87 11.11 -7.59
N GLU A 113 -7.15 11.92 -6.57
CA GLU A 113 -6.17 12.76 -5.85
C GLU A 113 -5.37 11.97 -4.81
N LEU A 114 -5.81 10.76 -4.47
CA LEU A 114 -5.16 9.90 -3.48
C LEU A 114 -4.52 8.68 -4.13
N ALA A 115 -3.44 8.22 -3.51
CA ALA A 115 -2.78 6.96 -3.81
C ALA A 115 -2.80 6.06 -2.57
N PHE A 116 -2.89 4.76 -2.80
CA PHE A 116 -2.73 3.72 -1.80
C PHE A 116 -1.52 2.85 -2.13
N GLY A 117 -0.85 2.36 -1.10
CA GLY A 117 0.17 1.34 -1.24
C GLY A 117 0.55 0.70 0.10
N THR A 118 1.27 -0.38 -0.01
CA THR A 118 2.06 -0.95 1.07
C THR A 118 3.37 -0.18 1.21
N VAL A 119 4.22 -0.54 2.15
CA VAL A 119 5.44 0.23 2.45
C VAL A 119 6.38 0.31 1.24
N ASP A 120 6.50 -0.78 0.46
CA ASP A 120 7.29 -0.81 -0.79
C ASP A 120 6.82 0.27 -1.77
N SER A 121 5.52 0.31 -2.05
CA SER A 121 4.93 1.25 -2.99
C SER A 121 5.17 2.71 -2.59
N TYR A 122 4.97 3.02 -1.32
CA TYR A 122 5.25 4.37 -0.80
C TYR A 122 6.74 4.72 -0.87
N LEU A 123 7.64 3.76 -0.58
CA LEU A 123 9.08 3.97 -0.69
C LEU A 123 9.51 4.18 -2.14
N ILE A 124 9.03 3.36 -3.07
CA ILE A 124 9.29 3.51 -4.51
C ILE A 124 8.86 4.93 -4.96
N PHE A 125 7.63 5.31 -4.61
CA PHE A 125 7.11 6.64 -4.92
C PHE A 125 8.05 7.76 -4.40
N LYS A 126 8.45 7.71 -3.14
CA LYS A 126 9.35 8.73 -2.56
C LYS A 126 10.78 8.66 -3.11
N LEU A 127 11.34 7.48 -3.34
CA LEU A 127 12.70 7.30 -3.85
C LEU A 127 12.84 7.68 -5.32
N THR A 128 11.77 7.60 -6.10
CA THR A 128 11.73 8.03 -7.51
C THR A 128 11.30 9.49 -7.69
N LYS A 129 11.33 10.31 -6.63
CA LYS A 129 10.84 11.71 -6.63
C LYS A 129 9.38 11.81 -7.07
N GLU A 130 8.55 10.94 -6.49
CA GLU A 130 7.09 10.95 -6.65
C GLU A 130 6.60 10.70 -8.10
N LYS A 131 7.43 9.99 -8.89
CA LYS A 131 7.09 9.65 -10.28
C LYS A 131 6.41 8.30 -10.42
N ASN A 132 6.91 7.28 -9.72
CA ASN A 132 6.50 5.89 -9.93
C ASN A 132 5.63 5.41 -8.78
N HIS A 133 4.38 5.06 -9.08
CA HIS A 133 3.44 4.46 -8.14
C HIS A 133 3.28 2.97 -8.48
N LEU A 134 4.21 2.16 -8.00
CA LEU A 134 4.39 0.76 -8.34
C LEU A 134 4.37 -0.12 -7.10
N THR A 135 4.01 -1.38 -7.28
CA THR A 135 4.15 -2.46 -6.29
C THR A 135 4.49 -3.76 -7.00
N ASP A 136 4.85 -4.80 -6.26
CA ASP A 136 5.06 -6.12 -6.82
C ASP A 136 3.89 -7.08 -6.53
N VAL A 137 3.84 -8.19 -7.28
CA VAL A 137 2.81 -9.22 -7.12
C VAL A 137 2.75 -9.80 -5.70
N THR A 138 3.89 -9.85 -4.97
CA THR A 138 3.93 -10.40 -3.61
C THR A 138 3.36 -9.47 -2.56
N ASN A 139 3.48 -8.16 -2.74
CA ASN A 139 2.83 -7.15 -1.92
C ASN A 139 1.34 -7.00 -2.30
N ALA A 140 1.03 -6.90 -3.61
CA ALA A 140 -0.34 -6.82 -4.10
C ALA A 140 -1.21 -7.98 -3.59
N SER A 141 -0.68 -9.20 -3.60
CA SER A 141 -1.39 -10.41 -3.13
C SER A 141 -1.79 -10.38 -1.64
N ARG A 142 -1.25 -9.43 -0.84
CA ARG A 142 -1.56 -9.30 0.59
C ARG A 142 -2.59 -8.22 0.90
N THR A 143 -3.25 -7.69 -0.12
CA THR A 143 -4.17 -6.54 0.06
C THR A 143 -5.64 -6.91 0.19
N MET A 144 -6.07 -8.10 -0.17
CA MET A 144 -7.46 -8.54 -0.43
C MET A 144 -8.12 -7.82 -1.63
N LEU A 145 -7.33 -7.16 -2.49
CA LEU A 145 -7.82 -6.45 -3.69
C LEU A 145 -7.31 -7.08 -4.98
N PHE A 146 -6.33 -7.98 -4.87
CA PHE A 146 -5.58 -8.55 -5.98
C PHE A 146 -6.03 -9.99 -6.25
N ASN A 147 -6.44 -10.27 -7.48
CA ASN A 147 -6.79 -11.61 -7.92
C ASN A 147 -5.51 -12.39 -8.28
N ILE A 148 -5.18 -13.41 -7.48
CA ILE A 148 -3.96 -14.20 -7.65
C ILE A 148 -3.95 -15.10 -8.89
N HIS A 149 -5.11 -15.37 -9.48
CA HIS A 149 -5.24 -16.19 -10.68
C HIS A 149 -4.92 -15.40 -11.95
N ASN A 150 -5.48 -14.18 -12.05
CA ASN A 150 -5.29 -13.29 -13.21
C ASN A 150 -4.04 -12.40 -13.03
N LYS A 151 -3.55 -12.24 -11.79
CA LYS A 151 -2.48 -11.33 -11.41
C LYS A 151 -2.81 -9.86 -11.70
N GLU A 152 -4.03 -9.46 -11.37
CA GLU A 152 -4.57 -8.12 -11.59
C GLU A 152 -5.37 -7.64 -10.38
N TRP A 153 -5.56 -6.33 -10.25
CA TRP A 153 -6.54 -5.76 -9.34
C TRP A 153 -7.94 -6.21 -9.77
N ASP A 154 -8.73 -6.71 -8.82
CA ASP A 154 -10.04 -7.30 -9.10
C ASP A 154 -11.16 -6.29 -8.85
N GLN A 155 -11.89 -5.90 -9.89
CA GLN A 155 -12.95 -4.89 -9.79
C GLN A 155 -14.05 -5.29 -8.82
N GLU A 156 -14.42 -6.57 -8.73
CA GLU A 156 -15.44 -7.02 -7.79
C GLU A 156 -14.98 -6.90 -6.33
N LEU A 157 -13.68 -7.14 -6.06
CA LEU A 157 -13.10 -6.90 -4.74
C LEU A 157 -13.06 -5.40 -4.43
N LEU A 158 -12.70 -4.57 -5.40
CA LEU A 158 -12.71 -3.11 -5.25
C LEU A 158 -14.11 -2.59 -4.93
N ASP A 159 -15.13 -3.12 -5.57
CA ASP A 159 -16.53 -2.76 -5.33
C ASP A 159 -16.99 -3.20 -3.92
N ILE A 160 -16.61 -4.41 -3.47
CA ILE A 160 -16.92 -4.90 -2.12
C ILE A 160 -16.33 -3.98 -1.03
N PHE A 161 -15.10 -3.51 -1.22
CA PHE A 161 -14.43 -2.63 -0.26
C PHE A 161 -14.63 -1.14 -0.55
N GLU A 162 -15.39 -0.77 -1.59
CA GLU A 162 -15.64 0.60 -2.03
C GLU A 162 -14.35 1.42 -2.26
N ILE A 163 -13.33 0.80 -2.89
CA ILE A 163 -12.04 1.42 -3.15
C ILE A 163 -11.94 1.77 -4.64
N PRO A 164 -11.74 3.05 -5.00
CA PRO A 164 -11.55 3.46 -6.39
C PRO A 164 -10.27 2.86 -6.98
N ASN A 165 -10.36 2.30 -8.20
CA ASN A 165 -9.21 1.73 -8.90
C ASN A 165 -8.09 2.76 -9.13
N SER A 166 -8.43 4.05 -9.26
CA SER A 166 -7.46 5.14 -9.42
C SER A 166 -6.47 5.29 -8.25
N MET A 167 -6.77 4.70 -7.09
CA MET A 167 -5.87 4.73 -5.92
C MET A 167 -4.75 3.70 -6.00
N LEU A 168 -4.85 2.69 -6.86
CA LEU A 168 -3.99 1.53 -6.83
C LEU A 168 -2.69 1.75 -7.62
N PRO A 169 -1.56 1.16 -7.16
CA PRO A 169 -0.31 1.15 -7.93
C PRO A 169 -0.40 0.22 -9.14
N GLU A 170 0.44 0.45 -10.12
CA GLU A 170 0.73 -0.55 -11.14
C GLU A 170 1.46 -1.73 -10.51
N VAL A 171 1.13 -2.96 -10.93
CA VAL A 171 1.71 -4.19 -10.39
C VAL A 171 2.73 -4.76 -11.36
N LEU A 172 3.95 -4.96 -10.89
CA LEU A 172 5.07 -5.51 -11.64
C LEU A 172 5.52 -6.85 -11.03
N PHE A 173 6.42 -7.55 -11.70
CA PHE A 173 7.14 -8.68 -11.11
C PHE A 173 8.32 -8.17 -10.27
N CYS A 174 8.79 -8.98 -9.30
CA CYS A 174 9.82 -8.57 -8.34
C CYS A 174 11.16 -8.20 -8.98
N ASP A 175 11.43 -8.67 -10.19
CA ASP A 175 12.66 -8.48 -10.98
C ASP A 175 12.51 -7.47 -12.13
N ASP A 176 11.36 -6.80 -12.22
CA ASP A 176 11.14 -5.73 -13.19
C ASP A 176 11.87 -4.42 -12.79
N ASP A 177 11.92 -3.48 -13.72
CA ASP A 177 12.51 -2.15 -13.49
C ASP A 177 11.51 -1.21 -12.77
N TYR A 178 11.78 -0.91 -11.52
CA TYR A 178 11.01 0.02 -10.70
C TYR A 178 11.45 1.49 -10.85
N GLY A 179 12.45 1.75 -11.65
CA GLY A 179 13.01 3.07 -11.89
C GLY A 179 14.31 3.36 -11.13
N THR A 180 14.78 4.58 -11.27
CA THR A 180 16.04 5.01 -10.68
C THR A 180 15.81 5.78 -9.39
N ILE A 181 16.59 5.45 -8.35
CA ILE A 181 16.61 6.21 -7.10
C ILE A 181 17.18 7.60 -7.39
N ALA A 182 16.38 8.62 -7.09
CA ALA A 182 16.74 10.01 -7.20
C ALA A 182 16.89 10.60 -5.79
N VAL A 183 18.12 10.61 -5.27
CA VAL A 183 18.46 11.16 -3.95
C VAL A 183 18.71 12.66 -4.05
#